data_1583e6f66a0147b374d43f2154fcd6de
#
_entry.id   1583e6f66a0147b374d43f2154fcd6de
#
_cell.length_a   1.000
_cell.length_b   1.000
_cell.length_c   1.000
_cell.angle_alpha   90.00
_cell.angle_beta   90.00
_cell.angle_gamma   90.00
#
_symmetry.space_group_name_H-M   'P 1'
#
loop_
_entity.id
_entity.type
_entity.pdbx_description
1 polymer ?
#
loop_
_entity_poly.entity_id
_entity_poly.type
_entity_poly.pdbx_seq_one_letter_code
_entity_poly.pdbx_strand_id
1 'polypeptide(L)'
;GVMEQTLPLPCSAPWFNRTGSSKREAAIIGGGIASALLSLALLRRGWQVTLYCADEAPALGASGNRQGALYPLLSKHDEALNRFFSNAFTFARRFYDQLPVKFDHDWCGVTQLGWDEKSQHKIAQMLSMDLPAELAVAVEANAVEQITGVATNCSGITYPQGGWLCPAELTRNVLELAQQQGLQIYYQYQLQNLSRKDDCWLLNFAGDQQATHSVVVLANGHQISRFSQTSTLPVYSVAGQVSHIPTTPELAELKQVLCYDGYLTPQNPANQHHCIGASYHRGSEDTAYSEDDQQQNRQRLIDCFPQAQWAKEVDVSDKEARCGVRCATRDHLPMVGNVPDYEATLVEYASLAEQKDEAVSAPVFDDLFMFAALGSRGLCSAPLCAEILAAQMSDEPIPMDASTLAALNPNRLWVRKLLKGKAVKAG
;
A
#
# COMPACT_ATOMS: atom_id res chain seq x y z
N GLY A 1 14.31 -46.40 -0.98
CA GLY A 1 13.52 -45.18 -1.04
C GLY A 1 12.90 -45.04 -2.41
N VAL A 2 11.58 -45.06 -2.46
CA VAL A 2 10.84 -44.75 -3.68
C VAL A 2 10.99 -43.25 -3.88
N MET A 3 11.57 -42.81 -4.98
CA MET A 3 11.51 -41.42 -5.39
C MET A 3 10.06 -41.12 -5.76
N GLU A 4 9.37 -40.39 -4.93
CA GLU A 4 8.08 -39.82 -5.29
C GLU A 4 8.26 -38.99 -6.55
N GLN A 5 7.43 -39.23 -7.54
CA GLN A 5 7.32 -38.34 -8.71
C GLN A 5 7.09 -36.93 -8.18
N THR A 6 8.09 -36.08 -8.33
CA THR A 6 7.91 -34.64 -8.11
C THR A 6 6.84 -34.18 -9.08
N LEU A 7 5.65 -33.90 -8.55
CA LEU A 7 4.63 -33.18 -9.31
C LEU A 7 5.31 -31.89 -9.82
N PRO A 8 5.14 -31.55 -11.11
CA PRO A 8 5.67 -30.31 -11.63
C PRO A 8 5.17 -29.18 -10.75
N LEU A 9 6.07 -28.33 -10.26
CA LEU A 9 5.68 -27.12 -9.55
C LEU A 9 4.66 -26.38 -10.43
N PRO A 10 3.55 -25.91 -9.88
CA PRO A 10 2.55 -25.19 -10.65
C PRO A 10 3.23 -23.96 -11.28
N CYS A 11 3.49 -24.01 -12.58
CA CYS A 11 3.94 -22.86 -13.34
C CYS A 11 2.87 -21.77 -13.27
N SER A 12 3.29 -20.53 -13.10
CA SER A 12 2.39 -19.40 -13.30
C SER A 12 1.82 -19.45 -14.72
N ALA A 13 0.57 -19.08 -14.88
CA ALA A 13 -0.01 -18.98 -16.22
C ALA A 13 0.81 -17.97 -17.06
N PRO A 14 1.00 -18.21 -18.37
CA PRO A 14 1.87 -17.38 -19.22
C PRO A 14 1.58 -15.89 -19.13
N TRP A 15 0.31 -15.52 -19.02
CA TRP A 15 -0.13 -14.13 -18.88
C TRP A 15 0.20 -13.48 -17.55
N PHE A 16 0.77 -14.21 -16.59
CA PHE A 16 1.29 -13.71 -15.32
C PHE A 16 2.79 -13.95 -15.16
N ASN A 17 3.48 -14.36 -16.21
CA ASN A 17 4.93 -14.47 -16.19
C ASN A 17 5.57 -13.13 -15.83
N ARG A 18 6.61 -13.19 -15.03
CA ARG A 18 7.40 -12.06 -14.58
C ARG A 18 8.80 -12.18 -15.12
N THR A 19 9.33 -11.08 -15.62
CA THR A 19 10.72 -11.01 -16.11
C THR A 19 11.54 -10.15 -15.17
N GLY A 20 12.78 -10.58 -14.90
CA GLY A 20 13.78 -9.79 -14.20
C GLY A 20 14.57 -8.90 -15.15
N SER A 21 15.71 -8.40 -14.70
CA SER A 21 16.67 -7.67 -15.52
C SER A 21 18.08 -8.26 -15.32
N SER A 22 18.85 -8.35 -16.41
CA SER A 22 20.28 -8.67 -16.35
C SER A 22 21.13 -7.47 -15.89
N LYS A 23 20.53 -6.28 -15.87
CA LYS A 23 21.18 -5.03 -15.47
C LYS A 23 21.11 -4.84 -13.96
N ARG A 24 21.99 -4.00 -13.41
CA ARG A 24 22.07 -3.73 -11.95
C ARG A 24 22.14 -2.22 -11.67
N GLU A 25 21.52 -1.42 -12.54
CA GLU A 25 21.42 0.02 -12.42
C GLU A 25 19.96 0.42 -12.66
N ALA A 26 19.34 1.19 -11.76
CA ALA A 26 17.94 1.57 -11.87
C ALA A 26 17.66 2.98 -11.39
N ALA A 27 16.72 3.65 -12.09
CA ALA A 27 16.04 4.84 -11.59
C ALA A 27 14.72 4.47 -10.91
N ILE A 28 14.44 5.04 -9.75
CA ILE A 28 13.14 4.94 -9.07
C ILE A 28 12.47 6.31 -9.11
N ILE A 29 11.24 6.36 -9.58
CA ILE A 29 10.44 7.58 -9.68
C ILE A 29 9.45 7.61 -8.52
N GLY A 30 9.64 8.56 -7.59
CA GLY A 30 8.78 8.78 -6.44
C GLY A 30 9.57 9.05 -5.16
N GLY A 31 8.93 9.67 -4.17
CA GLY A 31 9.51 10.02 -2.87
C GLY A 31 8.74 9.45 -1.67
N GLY A 32 7.88 8.45 -1.89
CA GLY A 32 7.08 7.83 -0.84
C GLY A 32 7.69 6.54 -0.27
N ILE A 33 6.91 5.86 0.57
CA ILE A 33 7.33 4.63 1.26
C ILE A 33 7.69 3.50 0.27
N ALA A 34 6.99 3.36 -0.84
CA ALA A 34 7.28 2.36 -1.87
C ALA A 34 8.69 2.55 -2.44
N SER A 35 9.02 3.78 -2.83
CA SER A 35 10.35 4.15 -3.35
C SER A 35 11.45 3.93 -2.32
N ALA A 36 11.21 4.33 -1.08
CA ALA A 36 12.19 4.21 0.01
C ALA A 36 12.55 2.75 0.30
N LEU A 37 11.54 1.90 0.48
CA LEU A 37 11.73 0.49 0.79
C LEU A 37 12.34 -0.28 -0.39
N LEU A 38 11.91 0.01 -1.62
CA LEU A 38 12.48 -0.61 -2.81
C LEU A 38 13.95 -0.19 -3.00
N SER A 39 14.28 1.08 -2.80
CA SER A 39 15.67 1.56 -2.87
C SER A 39 16.57 0.77 -1.94
N LEU A 40 16.16 0.60 -0.68
CA LEU A 40 16.92 -0.16 0.30
C LEU A 40 17.05 -1.64 -0.10
N ALA A 41 15.98 -2.27 -0.60
CA ALA A 41 15.96 -3.66 -1.02
C ALA A 41 16.88 -3.93 -2.23
N LEU A 42 16.95 -3.00 -3.19
CA LEU A 42 17.82 -3.08 -4.36
C LEU A 42 19.29 -2.84 -4.00
N LEU A 43 19.57 -1.83 -3.17
CA LEU A 43 20.94 -1.55 -2.69
C LEU A 43 21.56 -2.76 -1.96
N ARG A 44 20.77 -3.44 -1.13
CA ARG A 44 21.18 -4.68 -0.45
C ARG A 44 21.51 -5.83 -1.41
N ARG A 45 21.02 -5.75 -2.66
CA ARG A 45 21.30 -6.69 -3.76
C ARG A 45 22.38 -6.21 -4.71
N GLY A 46 23.09 -5.14 -4.34
CA GLY A 46 24.22 -4.61 -5.12
C GLY A 46 23.81 -3.78 -6.33
N TRP A 47 22.56 -3.30 -6.40
CA TRP A 47 22.15 -2.38 -7.44
C TRP A 47 22.71 -0.98 -7.21
N GLN A 48 23.00 -0.28 -8.30
CA GLN A 48 23.16 1.16 -8.31
C GLN A 48 21.80 1.80 -8.46
N VAL A 49 21.40 2.64 -7.52
CA VAL A 49 20.04 3.19 -7.47
C VAL A 49 20.08 4.72 -7.45
N THR A 50 19.30 5.32 -8.34
CA THR A 50 19.04 6.75 -8.38
C THR A 50 17.54 6.99 -8.16
N LEU A 51 17.18 7.85 -7.23
CA LEU A 51 15.79 8.21 -6.94
C LEU A 51 15.49 9.63 -7.37
N TYR A 52 14.41 9.81 -8.10
CA TYR A 52 13.88 11.10 -8.53
C TYR A 52 12.55 11.38 -7.83
N CYS A 53 12.54 12.41 -7.00
CA CYS A 53 11.36 12.89 -6.30
C CYS A 53 10.88 14.20 -6.90
N ALA A 54 9.60 14.29 -7.24
CA ALA A 54 9.01 15.50 -7.80
C ALA A 54 8.96 16.66 -6.78
N ASP A 55 8.84 16.31 -5.50
CA ASP A 55 8.72 17.26 -4.41
C ASP A 55 10.10 17.76 -3.93
N GLU A 56 10.10 18.81 -3.10
CA GLU A 56 11.31 19.37 -2.48
C GLU A 56 11.87 18.48 -1.36
N ALA A 57 11.08 17.56 -0.85
CA ALA A 57 11.45 16.62 0.22
C ALA A 57 10.67 15.29 0.06
N PRO A 58 11.14 14.19 0.68
CA PRO A 58 10.41 12.94 0.66
C PRO A 58 9.18 12.95 1.57
N ALA A 59 8.28 12.02 1.35
CA ALA A 59 7.06 11.81 2.14
C ALA A 59 6.07 12.98 2.13
N LEU A 60 6.05 13.81 1.10
CA LEU A 60 5.07 14.89 0.96
C LEU A 60 3.75 14.42 0.32
N GLY A 61 3.69 13.21 -0.25
CA GLY A 61 2.46 12.59 -0.76
C GLY A 61 1.69 11.79 0.30
N ALA A 62 1.10 10.66 -0.09
CA ALA A 62 0.32 9.78 0.79
C ALA A 62 1.10 9.23 1.99
N SER A 63 2.43 9.19 1.92
CA SER A 63 3.32 8.76 3.02
C SER A 63 3.56 9.84 4.09
N GLY A 64 2.92 11.00 4.01
CA GLY A 64 3.18 12.14 4.89
C GLY A 64 2.41 12.17 6.20
N ASN A 65 1.62 11.16 6.53
CA ASN A 65 0.83 11.13 7.77
C ASN A 65 1.72 11.08 9.02
N ARG A 66 1.19 11.64 10.14
CA ARG A 66 1.86 11.59 11.45
C ARG A 66 1.70 10.22 12.11
N GLN A 67 0.53 9.58 11.95
CA GLN A 67 0.26 8.23 12.44
C GLN A 67 -0.59 7.48 11.42
N GLY A 68 -0.16 6.29 11.06
CA GLY A 68 -0.90 5.38 10.20
C GLY A 68 -1.08 4.04 10.90
N ALA A 69 -2.27 3.45 10.80
CA ALA A 69 -2.56 2.16 11.41
C ALA A 69 -1.93 1.00 10.61
N LEU A 70 -1.34 0.05 11.31
CA LEU A 70 -0.79 -1.19 10.78
C LEU A 70 -1.66 -2.36 11.19
N TYR A 71 -2.42 -2.89 10.27
CA TYR A 71 -3.22 -4.11 10.42
C TYR A 71 -3.62 -4.67 9.06
N PRO A 72 -3.94 -5.98 8.94
CA PRO A 72 -4.25 -6.61 7.65
C PRO A 72 -5.62 -6.18 7.14
N LEU A 73 -5.82 -6.29 5.82
CA LEU A 73 -7.13 -6.26 5.21
C LEU A 73 -7.60 -7.70 5.00
N LEU A 74 -8.71 -8.08 5.63
CA LEU A 74 -9.25 -9.43 5.56
C LEU A 74 -10.66 -9.42 4.98
N SER A 75 -10.99 -10.47 4.20
CA SER A 75 -12.30 -10.69 3.61
C SER A 75 -12.57 -12.19 3.44
N LYS A 76 -13.67 -12.69 3.99
CA LYS A 76 -14.07 -14.12 3.85
C LYS A 76 -14.17 -14.58 2.39
N HIS A 77 -14.47 -13.66 1.48
CA HIS A 77 -14.80 -14.00 0.08
C HIS A 77 -13.64 -13.79 -0.90
N ASP A 78 -12.46 -13.40 -0.42
CA ASP A 78 -11.27 -13.16 -1.25
C ASP A 78 -10.04 -13.84 -0.67
N GLU A 79 -9.80 -15.07 -1.11
CA GLU A 79 -8.67 -15.88 -0.63
C GLU A 79 -7.31 -15.25 -0.99
N ALA A 80 -7.17 -14.69 -2.18
CA ALA A 80 -5.92 -14.08 -2.62
C ALA A 80 -5.59 -12.84 -1.79
N LEU A 81 -6.60 -12.01 -1.49
CA LEU A 81 -6.48 -10.86 -0.62
C LEU A 81 -6.07 -11.27 0.80
N ASN A 82 -6.74 -12.28 1.37
CA ASN A 82 -6.42 -12.78 2.72
C ASN A 82 -5.01 -13.32 2.81
N ARG A 83 -4.61 -14.17 1.86
CA ARG A 83 -3.27 -14.76 1.81
C ARG A 83 -2.21 -13.67 1.71
N PHE A 84 -2.40 -12.72 0.80
CA PHE A 84 -1.47 -11.62 0.65
C PHE A 84 -1.35 -10.78 1.92
N PHE A 85 -2.47 -10.24 2.45
CA PHE A 85 -2.42 -9.32 3.58
C PHE A 85 -2.03 -9.98 4.91
N SER A 86 -2.34 -11.26 5.12
CA SER A 86 -1.84 -12.00 6.29
C SER A 86 -0.32 -12.14 6.27
N ASN A 87 0.24 -12.52 5.10
CA ASN A 87 1.69 -12.62 4.92
C ASN A 87 2.36 -11.24 4.99
N ALA A 88 1.77 -10.24 4.31
CA ALA A 88 2.31 -8.88 4.29
C ALA A 88 2.33 -8.25 5.69
N PHE A 89 1.29 -8.45 6.48
CA PHE A 89 1.21 -7.95 7.85
C PHE A 89 2.29 -8.57 8.75
N THR A 90 2.40 -9.89 8.73
CA THR A 90 3.41 -10.61 9.52
C THR A 90 4.83 -10.22 9.09
N PHE A 91 5.06 -10.10 7.79
CA PHE A 91 6.33 -9.65 7.25
C PHE A 91 6.63 -8.20 7.66
N ALA A 92 5.69 -7.28 7.48
CA ALA A 92 5.85 -5.86 7.78
C ALA A 92 6.20 -5.65 9.26
N ARG A 93 5.50 -6.34 10.16
CA ARG A 93 5.75 -6.26 11.61
C ARG A 93 7.20 -6.64 11.97
N ARG A 94 7.68 -7.77 11.44
CA ARG A 94 9.06 -8.23 11.64
C ARG A 94 10.08 -7.31 10.97
N PHE A 95 9.75 -6.85 9.77
CA PHE A 95 10.62 -5.95 9.01
C PHE A 95 10.84 -4.64 9.76
N TYR A 96 9.79 -4.02 10.26
CA TYR A 96 9.88 -2.75 11.00
C TYR A 96 10.65 -2.89 12.31
N ASP A 97 10.52 -4.02 13.03
CA ASP A 97 11.29 -4.30 14.24
C ASP A 97 12.80 -4.44 13.98
N GLN A 98 13.16 -4.96 12.81
CA GLN A 98 14.55 -5.21 12.44
C GLN A 98 15.21 -4.03 11.70
N LEU A 99 14.41 -3.04 11.32
CA LEU A 99 14.91 -1.92 10.55
C LEU A 99 15.76 -0.99 11.42
N PRO A 100 17.06 -0.74 11.06
CA PRO A 100 17.98 0.04 11.90
C PRO A 100 17.77 1.55 11.74
N VAL A 101 16.51 2.01 11.76
CA VAL A 101 16.14 3.44 11.73
C VAL A 101 15.14 3.74 12.82
N LYS A 102 15.14 4.98 13.29
CA LYS A 102 14.17 5.45 14.28
C LYS A 102 12.95 6.02 13.55
N PHE A 103 11.79 5.79 14.09
CA PHE A 103 10.51 6.41 13.71
C PHE A 103 9.53 6.22 14.85
N ASP A 104 8.64 7.18 15.03
CA ASP A 104 7.60 7.08 16.05
C ASP A 104 6.66 5.92 15.71
N HIS A 105 6.43 5.03 16.65
CA HIS A 105 5.51 3.92 16.53
C HIS A 105 5.13 3.35 17.89
N ASP A 106 4.00 2.66 17.92
CA ASP A 106 3.59 1.85 19.05
C ASP A 106 2.83 0.62 18.54
N TRP A 107 3.35 -0.56 18.87
CA TRP A 107 2.71 -1.84 18.53
C TRP A 107 1.67 -2.21 19.59
N CYS A 108 0.78 -1.28 19.86
CA CYS A 108 -0.23 -1.32 20.90
C CYS A 108 -1.43 -2.22 20.59
N GLY A 109 -1.50 -2.75 19.39
CA GLY A 109 -2.69 -3.44 18.87
C GLY A 109 -3.63 -2.54 18.10
N VAL A 110 -4.49 -3.17 17.31
CA VAL A 110 -5.56 -2.51 16.55
C VAL A 110 -6.85 -3.25 16.82
N THR A 111 -7.91 -2.55 17.24
CA THR A 111 -9.24 -3.13 17.41
C THR A 111 -10.21 -2.53 16.38
N GLN A 112 -10.74 -3.40 15.52
CA GLN A 112 -11.80 -3.07 14.58
C GLN A 112 -13.14 -3.37 15.20
N LEU A 113 -14.02 -2.36 15.26
CA LEU A 113 -15.26 -2.39 16.03
C LEU A 113 -16.48 -2.61 15.14
N GLY A 114 -17.43 -3.39 15.64
CA GLY A 114 -18.75 -3.61 15.06
C GLY A 114 -19.73 -2.55 15.55
N TRP A 115 -19.61 -1.34 15.01
CA TRP A 115 -20.39 -0.17 15.43
C TRP A 115 -21.81 -0.12 14.85
N ASP A 116 -22.06 -0.87 13.75
CA ASP A 116 -23.38 -1.07 13.14
C ASP A 116 -23.57 -2.54 12.71
N GLU A 117 -24.77 -2.90 12.29
CA GLU A 117 -25.10 -4.27 11.87
C GLU A 117 -24.23 -4.77 10.73
N LYS A 118 -23.88 -3.89 9.77
CA LYS A 118 -23.04 -4.24 8.62
C LYS A 118 -21.62 -4.55 9.04
N SER A 119 -21.02 -3.74 9.90
CA SER A 119 -19.68 -3.94 10.43
C SER A 119 -19.61 -5.17 11.33
N GLN A 120 -20.62 -5.40 12.17
CA GLN A 120 -20.76 -6.62 12.99
C GLN A 120 -20.80 -7.88 12.11
N HIS A 121 -21.63 -7.87 11.05
CA HIS A 121 -21.71 -8.98 10.12
C HIS A 121 -20.37 -9.24 9.41
N LYS A 122 -19.69 -8.20 8.98
CA LYS A 122 -18.35 -8.29 8.36
C LYS A 122 -17.32 -8.89 9.33
N ILE A 123 -17.32 -8.45 10.58
CA ILE A 123 -16.42 -8.98 11.62
C ILE A 123 -16.73 -10.46 11.88
N ALA A 124 -18.00 -10.83 12.01
CA ALA A 124 -18.40 -12.22 12.19
C ALA A 124 -17.93 -13.12 11.02
N GLN A 125 -18.01 -12.63 9.79
CA GLN A 125 -17.47 -13.32 8.62
C GLN A 125 -15.95 -13.50 8.69
N MET A 126 -15.19 -12.49 9.11
CA MET A 126 -13.74 -12.59 9.29
C MET A 126 -13.39 -13.60 10.37
N LEU A 127 -14.05 -13.55 11.51
CA LEU A 127 -13.84 -14.49 12.63
C LEU A 127 -14.18 -15.94 12.25
N SER A 128 -15.09 -16.16 11.30
CA SER A 128 -15.43 -17.51 10.81
C SER A 128 -14.33 -18.15 9.93
N MET A 129 -13.24 -17.45 9.66
CA MET A 129 -12.10 -17.97 8.84
C MET A 129 -11.08 -18.75 9.66
N ASP A 130 -11.32 -18.97 10.97
CA ASP A 130 -10.41 -19.69 11.87
C ASP A 130 -8.97 -19.12 11.82
N LEU A 131 -8.86 -17.81 12.03
CA LEU A 131 -7.59 -17.09 11.99
C LEU A 131 -6.72 -17.46 13.20
N PRO A 132 -5.38 -17.57 13.01
CA PRO A 132 -4.48 -17.74 14.14
C PRO A 132 -4.62 -16.59 15.16
N ALA A 133 -4.58 -16.93 16.46
CA ALA A 133 -4.75 -15.94 17.53
C ALA A 133 -3.67 -14.84 17.51
N GLU A 134 -2.49 -15.14 16.99
CA GLU A 134 -1.42 -14.17 16.78
C GLU A 134 -1.76 -13.14 15.69
N LEU A 135 -2.64 -13.51 14.76
CA LEU A 135 -3.10 -12.61 13.69
C LEU A 135 -4.30 -11.80 14.15
N ALA A 136 -5.35 -12.47 14.67
CA ALA A 136 -6.58 -11.79 15.03
C ALA A 136 -7.40 -12.59 16.04
N VAL A 137 -8.02 -11.91 16.99
CA VAL A 137 -8.89 -12.50 18.02
C VAL A 137 -10.20 -11.74 18.15
N ALA A 138 -11.28 -12.47 18.44
CA ALA A 138 -12.56 -11.88 18.79
C ALA A 138 -12.48 -11.18 20.15
N VAL A 139 -13.16 -10.05 20.28
CA VAL A 139 -13.26 -9.33 21.54
C VAL A 139 -14.71 -8.94 21.80
N GLU A 140 -15.24 -9.36 22.92
CA GLU A 140 -16.59 -9.02 23.38
C GLU A 140 -16.66 -7.56 23.87
N ALA A 141 -17.84 -6.96 23.80
CA ALA A 141 -18.04 -5.55 24.11
C ALA A 141 -17.53 -5.13 25.51
N ASN A 142 -17.71 -5.98 26.52
CA ASN A 142 -17.24 -5.74 27.88
C ASN A 142 -15.71 -5.82 28.04
N ALA A 143 -15.03 -6.53 27.13
CA ALA A 143 -13.57 -6.65 27.13
C ALA A 143 -12.90 -5.55 26.29
N VAL A 144 -13.61 -4.96 25.33
CA VAL A 144 -13.06 -3.88 24.48
C VAL A 144 -12.57 -2.72 25.32
N GLU A 145 -13.35 -2.23 26.27
CA GLU A 145 -12.94 -1.13 27.14
C GLU A 145 -11.66 -1.44 27.94
N GLN A 146 -11.52 -2.66 28.42
CA GLN A 146 -10.34 -3.07 29.19
C GLN A 146 -9.06 -3.04 28.35
N ILE A 147 -9.14 -3.49 27.09
CA ILE A 147 -7.97 -3.54 26.20
C ILE A 147 -7.69 -2.23 25.50
N THR A 148 -8.73 -1.45 25.17
CA THR A 148 -8.59 -0.19 24.45
C THR A 148 -8.47 1.03 25.34
N GLY A 149 -8.93 0.94 26.59
CA GLY A 149 -8.94 2.04 27.55
C GLY A 149 -10.13 2.99 27.46
N VAL A 150 -11.01 2.82 26.47
CA VAL A 150 -12.19 3.68 26.27
C VAL A 150 -13.44 2.83 26.02
N ALA A 151 -14.57 3.28 26.56
CA ALA A 151 -15.86 2.59 26.40
C ALA A 151 -16.43 2.86 25.00
N THR A 152 -16.74 1.79 24.25
CA THR A 152 -17.34 1.87 22.91
C THR A 152 -18.70 1.15 22.84
N ASN A 153 -18.99 0.27 23.77
CA ASN A 153 -20.15 -0.63 23.81
C ASN A 153 -20.29 -1.52 22.55
N CYS A 154 -19.18 -1.75 21.85
CA CYS A 154 -19.11 -2.56 20.64
C CYS A 154 -18.22 -3.78 20.85
N SER A 155 -18.62 -4.93 20.33
CA SER A 155 -17.70 -6.06 20.13
C SER A 155 -16.83 -5.81 18.89
N GLY A 156 -15.77 -6.61 18.72
CA GLY A 156 -14.85 -6.39 17.61
C GLY A 156 -13.92 -7.55 17.34
N ILE A 157 -12.94 -7.25 16.49
CA ILE A 157 -11.78 -8.10 16.22
C ILE A 157 -10.52 -7.30 16.52
N THR A 158 -9.62 -7.88 17.31
CA THR A 158 -8.34 -7.27 17.65
C THR A 158 -7.21 -7.94 16.90
N TYR A 159 -6.28 -7.16 16.40
CA TYR A 159 -5.01 -7.56 15.80
C TYR A 159 -3.88 -7.26 16.78
N PRO A 160 -3.45 -8.25 17.60
CA PRO A 160 -2.56 -8.00 18.75
C PRO A 160 -1.19 -7.45 18.35
N GLN A 161 -0.69 -7.83 17.17
CA GLN A 161 0.59 -7.37 16.67
C GLN A 161 0.50 -6.09 15.80
N GLY A 162 -0.69 -5.53 15.66
CA GLY A 162 -0.90 -4.26 15.00
C GLY A 162 -0.51 -3.07 15.87
N GLY A 163 -0.77 -1.89 15.36
CA GLY A 163 -0.48 -0.65 16.06
C GLY A 163 -0.48 0.54 15.10
N TRP A 164 0.30 1.54 15.42
CA TRP A 164 0.50 2.68 14.54
C TRP A 164 1.99 3.01 14.38
N LEU A 165 2.32 3.67 13.30
CA LEU A 165 3.65 4.23 13.06
C LEU A 165 3.55 5.56 12.30
N CYS A 166 4.61 6.37 12.38
CA CYS A 166 4.75 7.60 11.60
C CYS A 166 5.36 7.30 10.21
N PRO A 167 4.56 7.21 9.14
CA PRO A 167 5.09 6.88 7.81
C PRO A 167 5.99 7.97 7.24
N ALA A 168 5.81 9.23 7.63
CA ALA A 168 6.66 10.31 7.20
C ALA A 168 8.09 10.17 7.72
N GLU A 169 8.27 9.87 9.00
CA GLU A 169 9.59 9.65 9.60
C GLU A 169 10.22 8.37 9.07
N LEU A 170 9.44 7.29 9.01
CA LEU A 170 9.91 6.02 8.45
C LEU A 170 10.47 6.21 7.04
N THR A 171 9.71 6.88 6.16
CA THR A 171 10.13 7.10 4.77
C THR A 171 11.42 7.92 4.69
N ARG A 172 11.51 9.04 5.44
CA ARG A 172 12.70 9.88 5.46
C ARG A 172 13.93 9.12 5.97
N ASN A 173 13.79 8.43 7.10
CA ASN A 173 14.92 7.78 7.75
C ASN A 173 15.38 6.52 7.00
N VAL A 174 14.47 5.84 6.29
CA VAL A 174 14.85 4.76 5.35
C VAL A 174 15.63 5.32 4.16
N LEU A 175 15.23 6.46 3.61
CA LEU A 175 15.98 7.09 2.52
C LEU A 175 17.35 7.59 2.97
N GLU A 176 17.48 8.13 4.18
CA GLU A 176 18.78 8.51 4.76
C GLU A 176 19.68 7.27 4.91
N LEU A 177 19.14 6.17 5.41
CA LEU A 177 19.88 4.90 5.48
C LEU A 177 20.32 4.41 4.09
N ALA A 178 19.42 4.51 3.11
CA ALA A 178 19.71 4.14 1.72
C ALA A 178 20.81 5.05 1.12
N GLN A 179 20.81 6.36 1.40
CA GLN A 179 21.86 7.27 0.97
C GLN A 179 23.23 6.89 1.56
N GLN A 180 23.28 6.49 2.84
CA GLN A 180 24.50 5.96 3.45
C GLN A 180 25.00 4.68 2.76
N GLN A 181 24.11 3.94 2.08
CA GLN A 181 24.42 2.74 1.30
C GLN A 181 24.62 3.01 -0.20
N GLY A 182 24.66 4.28 -0.61
CA GLY A 182 24.97 4.69 -1.98
C GLY A 182 23.79 5.15 -2.84
N LEU A 183 22.59 5.30 -2.27
CA LEU A 183 21.48 5.89 -3.00
C LEU A 183 21.78 7.34 -3.39
N GLN A 184 21.57 7.67 -4.66
CA GLN A 184 21.56 9.05 -5.13
C GLN A 184 20.11 9.55 -5.17
N ILE A 185 19.83 10.73 -4.61
CA ILE A 185 18.48 11.32 -4.59
C ILE A 185 18.53 12.69 -5.23
N TYR A 186 17.58 12.92 -6.14
CA TYR A 186 17.31 14.23 -6.76
C TYR A 186 15.90 14.67 -6.42
N TYR A 187 15.78 15.81 -5.74
CA TYR A 187 14.51 16.45 -5.42
C TYR A 187 14.15 17.51 -6.46
N GLN A 188 12.85 17.81 -6.57
CA GLN A 188 12.29 18.73 -7.57
C GLN A 188 12.50 18.25 -9.02
N TYR A 189 12.61 16.92 -9.19
CA TYR A 189 12.69 16.26 -10.48
C TYR A 189 11.35 15.59 -10.83
N GLN A 190 10.43 16.39 -11.37
CA GLN A 190 9.12 15.89 -11.79
C GLN A 190 9.22 15.25 -13.17
N LEU A 191 9.11 13.93 -13.23
CA LEU A 191 9.08 13.19 -14.49
C LEU A 191 7.82 13.57 -15.28
N GLN A 192 8.00 14.01 -16.52
CA GLN A 192 6.93 14.36 -17.46
C GLN A 192 6.61 13.23 -18.42
N ASN A 193 7.63 12.62 -18.99
CA ASN A 193 7.51 11.47 -19.88
C ASN A 193 8.78 10.64 -19.87
N LEU A 194 8.65 9.41 -20.36
CA LEU A 194 9.76 8.50 -20.58
C LEU A 194 9.59 7.79 -21.93
N SER A 195 10.71 7.50 -22.58
CA SER A 195 10.72 6.81 -23.86
C SER A 195 11.88 5.84 -23.95
N ARG A 196 11.67 4.74 -24.68
CA ARG A 196 12.74 3.78 -24.96
C ARG A 196 13.72 4.37 -25.97
N LYS A 197 15.00 4.33 -25.66
CA LYS A 197 16.06 4.72 -26.55
C LYS A 197 17.16 3.66 -26.48
N ASP A 198 17.31 2.92 -27.55
CA ASP A 198 18.18 1.75 -27.59
C ASP A 198 17.85 0.79 -26.42
N ASP A 199 18.84 0.41 -25.63
CA ASP A 199 18.70 -0.46 -24.46
C ASP A 199 18.40 0.27 -23.13
N CYS A 200 18.08 1.56 -23.19
CA CYS A 200 17.88 2.41 -22.03
C CYS A 200 16.54 3.16 -22.08
N TRP A 201 16.15 3.73 -20.97
CA TRP A 201 15.04 4.65 -20.85
C TRP A 201 15.54 6.08 -20.74
N LEU A 202 15.09 6.94 -21.64
CA LEU A 202 15.27 8.40 -21.59
C LEU A 202 14.14 8.98 -20.73
N LEU A 203 14.49 9.65 -19.66
CA LEU A 203 13.60 10.33 -18.74
C LEU A 203 13.65 11.83 -19.00
N ASN A 204 12.51 12.46 -19.25
CA ASN A 204 12.38 13.90 -19.42
C ASN A 204 11.65 14.48 -18.20
N PHE A 205 12.32 15.39 -17.51
CA PHE A 205 11.77 16.07 -16.33
C PHE A 205 11.33 17.49 -16.64
N ALA A 206 10.56 18.09 -15.75
CA ALA A 206 10.24 19.52 -15.83
C ALA A 206 11.52 20.36 -15.81
N GLY A 207 11.53 21.50 -16.54
CA GLY A 207 12.71 22.38 -16.62
C GLY A 207 13.82 21.87 -17.55
N ASP A 208 13.44 21.10 -18.58
CA ASP A 208 14.34 20.59 -19.63
C ASP A 208 15.49 19.67 -19.15
N GLN A 209 15.34 19.12 -17.94
CA GLN A 209 16.30 18.17 -17.40
C GLN A 209 16.04 16.77 -17.97
N GLN A 210 17.11 16.04 -18.25
CA GLN A 210 17.06 14.69 -18.80
C GLN A 210 18.01 13.75 -18.06
N ALA A 211 17.64 12.49 -18.00
CA ALA A 211 18.51 11.41 -17.54
C ALA A 211 18.25 10.13 -18.37
N THR A 212 19.25 9.26 -18.43
CA THR A 212 19.14 7.97 -19.10
C THR A 212 19.50 6.86 -18.12
N HIS A 213 18.65 5.87 -18.03
CA HIS A 213 18.81 4.74 -17.11
C HIS A 213 18.51 3.41 -17.80
N SER A 214 19.21 2.36 -17.37
CA SER A 214 19.02 1.02 -17.93
C SER A 214 17.69 0.41 -17.53
N VAL A 215 17.27 0.64 -16.28
CA VAL A 215 16.03 0.14 -15.71
C VAL A 215 15.30 1.29 -15.04
N VAL A 216 13.97 1.31 -15.12
CA VAL A 216 13.13 2.31 -14.46
C VAL A 216 12.03 1.63 -13.65
N VAL A 217 11.79 2.14 -12.45
CA VAL A 217 10.66 1.75 -11.62
C VAL A 217 9.76 2.94 -11.35
N LEU A 218 8.50 2.85 -11.74
CA LEU A 218 7.48 3.85 -11.47
C LEU A 218 6.84 3.56 -10.10
N ALA A 219 7.15 4.39 -9.10
CA ALA A 219 6.68 4.27 -7.72
C ALA A 219 6.12 5.61 -7.20
N ASN A 220 5.53 6.40 -8.10
CA ASN A 220 5.09 7.77 -7.88
C ASN A 220 3.60 7.89 -7.48
N GLY A 221 3.05 6.87 -6.83
CA GLY A 221 1.71 6.88 -6.25
C GLY A 221 0.61 7.09 -7.30
N HIS A 222 -0.33 8.01 -7.04
CA HIS A 222 -1.46 8.27 -7.94
C HIS A 222 -1.04 8.86 -9.29
N GLN A 223 0.11 9.50 -9.35
CA GLN A 223 0.62 10.11 -10.60
C GLN A 223 1.10 9.07 -11.63
N ILE A 224 1.09 7.78 -11.29
CA ILE A 224 1.49 6.72 -12.21
C ILE A 224 0.68 6.69 -13.49
N SER A 225 -0.59 7.09 -13.46
CA SER A 225 -1.47 7.14 -14.63
C SER A 225 -1.15 8.27 -15.64
N ARG A 226 -0.18 9.13 -15.32
CA ARG A 226 0.18 10.28 -16.18
C ARG A 226 1.08 9.92 -17.36
N PHE A 227 1.71 8.75 -17.36
CA PHE A 227 2.63 8.33 -18.42
C PHE A 227 1.90 7.49 -19.47
N SER A 228 2.28 7.63 -20.74
CA SER A 228 1.68 6.88 -21.85
C SER A 228 1.73 5.37 -21.62
N GLN A 229 2.78 4.85 -20.98
CA GLN A 229 2.95 3.43 -20.68
C GLN A 229 1.99 2.92 -19.60
N THR A 230 1.42 3.80 -18.78
CA THR A 230 0.63 3.42 -17.60
C THR A 230 -0.74 4.09 -17.51
N SER A 231 -1.08 4.98 -18.47
CA SER A 231 -2.34 5.73 -18.49
C SER A 231 -3.60 4.86 -18.61
N THR A 232 -3.44 3.63 -19.10
CA THR A 232 -4.54 2.67 -19.28
C THR A 232 -4.74 1.74 -18.09
N LEU A 233 -3.85 1.81 -17.08
CA LEU A 233 -3.97 0.98 -15.89
C LEU A 233 -5.24 1.32 -15.10
N PRO A 234 -6.00 0.31 -14.63
CA PRO A 234 -7.25 0.51 -13.92
C PRO A 234 -7.01 0.88 -12.43
N VAL A 235 -6.32 1.99 -12.22
CA VAL A 235 -6.08 2.61 -10.92
C VAL A 235 -6.88 3.91 -10.81
N TYR A 236 -7.10 4.38 -9.58
CA TYR A 236 -7.76 5.65 -9.35
C TYR A 236 -7.18 6.38 -8.14
N SER A 237 -7.24 7.69 -8.19
CA SER A 237 -6.85 8.57 -7.10
C SER A 237 -7.91 8.59 -6.01
N VAL A 238 -7.48 8.72 -4.77
CA VAL A 238 -8.34 8.93 -3.61
C VAL A 238 -7.73 9.99 -2.73
N ALA A 239 -8.25 11.21 -2.82
CA ALA A 239 -7.90 12.26 -1.89
C ALA A 239 -8.53 12.01 -0.52
N GLY A 240 -7.85 12.40 0.54
CA GLY A 240 -8.37 12.27 1.90
C GLY A 240 -7.60 13.12 2.89
N GLN A 241 -8.32 13.59 3.90
CA GLN A 241 -7.81 14.40 5.00
C GLN A 241 -7.85 13.62 6.29
N VAL A 242 -6.75 13.63 7.02
CA VAL A 242 -6.61 13.12 8.38
C VAL A 242 -6.53 14.31 9.32
N SER A 243 -7.38 14.35 10.31
CA SER A 243 -7.39 15.41 11.34
C SER A 243 -6.45 15.05 12.48
N HIS A 244 -5.69 16.01 12.94
CA HIS A 244 -4.85 15.89 14.13
C HIS A 244 -5.59 16.59 15.28
N ILE A 245 -5.83 15.86 16.36
CA ILE A 245 -6.64 16.35 17.48
C ILE A 245 -5.84 16.34 18.77
N PRO A 246 -5.98 17.34 19.64
CA PRO A 246 -5.37 17.32 20.95
C PRO A 246 -5.99 16.22 21.81
N THR A 247 -5.22 15.73 22.78
CA THR A 247 -5.75 14.77 23.75
C THR A 247 -6.68 15.41 24.75
N THR A 248 -7.57 14.60 25.33
CA THR A 248 -8.40 14.92 26.49
C THR A 248 -8.08 13.94 27.60
N PRO A 249 -8.50 14.19 28.86
CA PRO A 249 -8.27 13.23 29.96
C PRO A 249 -8.77 11.81 29.65
N GLU A 250 -9.94 11.68 29.01
CA GLU A 250 -10.48 10.36 28.63
C GLU A 250 -9.75 9.76 27.42
N LEU A 251 -9.42 10.57 26.40
CA LEU A 251 -8.66 10.10 25.24
C LEU A 251 -7.22 9.72 25.55
N ALA A 252 -6.63 10.29 26.59
CA ALA A 252 -5.30 9.90 27.06
C ALA A 252 -5.22 8.44 27.54
N GLU A 253 -6.37 7.85 27.92
CA GLU A 253 -6.49 6.46 28.32
C GLU A 253 -6.56 5.49 27.13
N LEU A 254 -6.68 6.00 25.90
CA LEU A 254 -6.73 5.16 24.68
C LEU A 254 -5.39 4.43 24.49
N LYS A 255 -5.45 3.10 24.51
CA LYS A 255 -4.28 2.21 24.46
C LYS A 255 -4.06 1.54 23.11
N GLN A 256 -5.09 1.42 22.30
CA GLN A 256 -5.02 0.74 20.99
C GLN A 256 -5.59 1.63 19.89
N VAL A 257 -5.17 1.37 18.65
CA VAL A 257 -5.82 1.96 17.49
C VAL A 257 -7.24 1.43 17.38
N LEU A 258 -8.22 2.31 17.27
CA LEU A 258 -9.61 1.96 16.98
C LEU A 258 -9.89 2.13 15.49
N CYS A 259 -10.52 1.11 14.88
CA CYS A 259 -11.05 1.19 13.52
C CYS A 259 -12.58 1.04 13.56
N TYR A 260 -13.25 1.97 12.91
CA TYR A 260 -14.72 2.06 12.82
C TYR A 260 -15.08 2.44 11.36
N ASP A 261 -15.95 3.40 11.09
CA ASP A 261 -16.07 4.07 9.77
C ASP A 261 -14.95 5.10 9.54
N GLY A 262 -13.82 4.82 10.11
CA GLY A 262 -12.59 5.60 10.14
C GLY A 262 -11.56 4.92 11.03
N TYR A 263 -10.62 5.70 11.57
CA TYR A 263 -9.69 5.23 12.60
C TYR A 263 -9.37 6.35 13.58
N LEU A 264 -8.98 5.96 14.79
CA LEU A 264 -8.48 6.83 15.84
C LEU A 264 -7.23 6.18 16.45
N THR A 265 -6.12 6.90 16.49
CA THR A 265 -4.87 6.41 17.08
C THR A 265 -4.76 6.81 18.55
N PRO A 266 -4.02 6.07 19.39
CA PRO A 266 -3.53 6.59 20.67
C PRO A 266 -2.74 7.89 20.47
N GLN A 267 -2.62 8.68 21.53
CA GLN A 267 -1.80 9.88 21.46
C GLN A 267 -0.34 9.54 21.14
N ASN A 268 0.29 10.35 20.29
CA ASN A 268 1.72 10.30 20.13
C ASN A 268 2.37 11.00 21.35
N PRO A 269 3.23 10.31 22.12
CA PRO A 269 3.87 10.92 23.31
C PRO A 269 4.69 12.18 23.00
N ALA A 270 5.20 12.30 21.78
CA ALA A 270 6.05 13.44 21.37
C ALA A 270 5.26 14.75 21.25
N ASN A 271 3.97 14.69 20.90
CA ASN A 271 3.16 15.90 20.65
C ASN A 271 1.78 15.89 21.33
N GLN A 272 1.41 14.80 22.00
CA GLN A 272 0.13 14.62 22.68
C GLN A 272 -1.10 14.77 21.75
N HIS A 273 -0.94 14.45 20.46
CA HIS A 273 -2.02 14.45 19.50
C HIS A 273 -2.39 13.04 19.07
N HIS A 274 -3.64 12.90 18.68
CA HIS A 274 -4.21 11.72 18.01
C HIS A 274 -4.45 12.04 16.54
N CYS A 275 -4.58 11.01 15.73
CA CYS A 275 -5.07 11.13 14.35
C CYS A 275 -6.44 10.49 14.23
N ILE A 276 -7.39 11.21 13.65
CA ILE A 276 -8.71 10.68 13.25
C ILE A 276 -8.91 10.85 11.75
N GLY A 277 -9.56 9.91 11.12
CA GLY A 277 -9.83 9.99 9.68
C GLY A 277 -10.16 8.65 9.04
N ALA A 278 -10.14 8.69 7.74
CA ALA A 278 -9.91 9.83 6.87
C ALA A 278 -11.15 10.12 6.04
N SER A 279 -11.28 11.33 5.55
CA SER A 279 -12.21 11.59 4.46
C SER A 279 -11.81 10.80 3.21
N TYR A 280 -12.74 10.62 2.28
CA TYR A 280 -12.55 9.74 1.13
C TYR A 280 -13.22 10.31 -0.12
N HIS A 281 -12.42 10.91 -1.01
CA HIS A 281 -12.89 11.52 -2.26
C HIS A 281 -12.30 10.76 -3.45
N ARG A 282 -13.08 9.79 -3.95
CA ARG A 282 -12.67 8.97 -5.09
C ARG A 282 -12.60 9.81 -6.36
N GLY A 283 -11.50 9.66 -7.12
CA GLY A 283 -11.24 10.39 -8.37
C GLY A 283 -10.74 11.82 -8.13
N SER A 284 -10.58 12.25 -6.88
CA SER A 284 -10.02 13.56 -6.56
C SER A 284 -8.50 13.47 -6.31
N GLU A 285 -7.80 14.52 -6.71
CA GLU A 285 -6.39 14.78 -6.39
C GLU A 285 -6.20 16.06 -5.58
N ASP A 286 -7.29 16.62 -5.07
CA ASP A 286 -7.26 17.84 -4.26
C ASP A 286 -6.64 17.56 -2.89
N THR A 287 -5.61 18.33 -2.53
CA THR A 287 -4.91 18.25 -1.25
C THR A 287 -5.06 19.53 -0.42
N ALA A 288 -5.96 20.42 -0.82
CA ALA A 288 -6.28 21.59 -0.01
C ALA A 288 -6.98 21.17 1.30
N TYR A 289 -6.72 21.90 2.37
CA TYR A 289 -7.44 21.73 3.63
C TYR A 289 -8.95 21.98 3.42
N SER A 290 -9.77 21.09 3.94
CA SER A 290 -11.23 21.20 3.91
C SER A 290 -11.80 21.25 5.33
N GLU A 291 -12.51 22.32 5.65
CA GLU A 291 -13.23 22.43 6.93
C GLU A 291 -14.36 21.38 7.01
N ASP A 292 -15.02 21.11 5.89
CA ASP A 292 -16.08 20.09 5.84
C ASP A 292 -15.51 18.70 6.16
N ASP A 293 -14.35 18.33 5.61
CA ASP A 293 -13.68 17.07 5.92
C ASP A 293 -13.25 16.99 7.38
N GLN A 294 -12.80 18.12 7.94
CA GLN A 294 -12.43 18.22 9.35
C GLN A 294 -13.62 17.89 10.25
N GLN A 295 -14.77 18.50 9.98
CA GLN A 295 -16.00 18.27 10.72
C GLN A 295 -16.57 16.87 10.45
N GLN A 296 -16.49 16.36 9.22
CA GLN A 296 -16.92 14.99 8.90
C GLN A 296 -16.12 13.93 9.65
N ASN A 297 -14.81 14.08 9.77
CA ASN A 297 -13.97 13.14 10.53
C ASN A 297 -14.42 13.07 11.99
N ARG A 298 -14.71 14.20 12.60
CA ARG A 298 -15.28 14.27 13.96
C ARG A 298 -16.67 13.64 14.03
N GLN A 299 -17.56 14.00 13.09
CA GLN A 299 -18.95 13.54 13.11
C GLN A 299 -19.04 12.02 12.95
N ARG A 300 -18.25 11.40 12.07
CA ARG A 300 -18.19 9.94 11.92
C ARG A 300 -17.83 9.24 13.23
N LEU A 301 -16.90 9.79 13.99
CA LEU A 301 -16.54 9.23 15.29
C LEU A 301 -17.73 9.26 16.24
N ILE A 302 -18.45 10.38 16.30
CA ILE A 302 -19.65 10.55 17.14
C ILE A 302 -20.77 9.61 16.67
N ASP A 303 -20.99 9.49 15.38
CA ASP A 303 -22.05 8.64 14.82
C ASP A 303 -21.80 7.15 15.11
N CYS A 304 -20.52 6.72 15.08
CA CYS A 304 -20.17 5.35 15.42
C CYS A 304 -20.30 5.06 16.92
N PHE A 305 -20.06 6.07 17.77
CA PHE A 305 -20.08 5.93 19.24
C PHE A 305 -20.98 6.98 19.92
N PRO A 306 -22.29 7.00 19.63
CA PRO A 306 -23.18 8.07 20.07
C PRO A 306 -23.36 8.16 21.58
N GLN A 307 -23.09 7.09 22.31
CA GLN A 307 -23.15 7.05 23.78
C GLN A 307 -21.83 7.43 24.47
N ALA A 308 -20.73 7.50 23.70
CA ALA A 308 -19.41 7.80 24.25
C ALA A 308 -19.22 9.31 24.44
N GLN A 309 -19.03 9.74 25.69
CA GLN A 309 -18.79 11.15 26.00
C GLN A 309 -17.45 11.61 25.42
N TRP A 310 -16.41 10.78 25.52
CA TRP A 310 -15.10 11.07 24.97
C TRP A 310 -15.10 11.36 23.46
N ALA A 311 -15.98 10.72 22.68
CA ALA A 311 -16.10 10.96 21.24
C ALA A 311 -16.68 12.36 20.95
N LYS A 312 -17.60 12.84 21.80
CA LYS A 312 -18.23 14.16 21.66
C LYS A 312 -17.27 15.31 22.05
N GLU A 313 -16.31 15.01 22.91
CA GLU A 313 -15.31 15.98 23.40
C GLU A 313 -14.13 16.18 22.45
N VAL A 314 -14.05 15.40 21.37
CA VAL A 314 -13.00 15.58 20.35
C VAL A 314 -13.08 16.98 19.75
N ASP A 315 -11.94 17.68 19.83
CA ASP A 315 -11.79 19.04 19.32
C ASP A 315 -11.03 19.05 17.97
N VAL A 316 -11.61 19.68 16.97
CA VAL A 316 -11.04 19.88 15.63
C VAL A 316 -10.83 21.35 15.30
N SER A 317 -10.97 22.24 16.29
CA SER A 317 -10.93 23.70 16.09
C SER A 317 -9.57 24.23 15.69
N ASP A 318 -8.48 23.55 16.04
CA ASP A 318 -7.11 23.93 15.69
C ASP A 318 -6.81 23.82 14.20
N LYS A 319 -7.73 23.21 13.41
CA LYS A 319 -7.61 23.01 11.96
C LYS A 319 -6.34 22.28 11.53
N GLU A 320 -5.72 21.56 12.45
CA GLU A 320 -4.56 20.74 12.14
C GLU A 320 -4.99 19.49 11.37
N ALA A 321 -4.45 19.34 10.18
CA ALA A 321 -4.77 18.20 9.32
C ALA A 321 -3.62 17.88 8.35
N ARG A 322 -3.70 16.69 7.79
CA ARG A 322 -2.85 16.27 6.68
C ARG A 322 -3.72 15.76 5.54
N CYS A 323 -3.57 16.38 4.37
CA CYS A 323 -4.21 15.95 3.13
C CYS A 323 -3.23 15.15 2.29
N GLY A 324 -3.70 14.13 1.61
CA GLY A 324 -2.88 13.32 0.71
C GLY A 324 -3.73 12.54 -0.28
N VAL A 325 -3.09 12.10 -1.38
CA VAL A 325 -3.76 11.34 -2.44
C VAL A 325 -3.20 9.93 -2.48
N ARG A 326 -4.06 8.95 -2.28
CA ARG A 326 -3.76 7.53 -2.40
C ARG A 326 -4.02 7.06 -3.84
N CYS A 327 -3.25 6.09 -4.29
CA CYS A 327 -3.52 5.32 -5.50
C CYS A 327 -4.14 3.99 -5.11
N ALA A 328 -5.27 3.64 -5.69
CA ALA A 328 -6.01 2.44 -5.35
C ALA A 328 -6.48 1.67 -6.59
N THR A 329 -6.73 0.37 -6.39
CA THR A 329 -7.37 -0.52 -7.34
C THR A 329 -8.74 -0.96 -6.81
N ARG A 330 -9.59 -1.44 -7.71
CA ARG A 330 -10.92 -1.93 -7.33
C ARG A 330 -10.89 -3.17 -6.43
N ASP A 331 -9.88 -4.01 -6.57
CA ASP A 331 -9.70 -5.22 -5.78
C ASP A 331 -8.82 -5.02 -4.53
N HIS A 332 -8.46 -3.78 -4.22
CA HIS A 332 -7.67 -3.38 -3.05
C HIS A 332 -6.24 -3.98 -2.97
N LEU A 333 -5.79 -4.68 -3.99
CA LEU A 333 -4.46 -5.25 -4.05
C LEU A 333 -3.49 -4.30 -4.76
N PRO A 334 -2.22 -4.20 -4.31
CA PRO A 334 -1.18 -3.46 -5.01
C PRO A 334 -0.95 -3.94 -6.44
N MET A 335 -0.31 -3.11 -7.25
CA MET A 335 0.24 -3.46 -8.55
C MET A 335 1.76 -3.43 -8.47
N VAL A 336 2.39 -4.58 -8.61
CA VAL A 336 3.84 -4.76 -8.44
C VAL A 336 4.38 -5.71 -9.49
N GLY A 337 5.34 -5.27 -10.28
CA GLY A 337 5.97 -6.08 -11.34
C GLY A 337 6.31 -5.28 -12.59
N ASN A 338 6.41 -5.97 -13.72
CA ASN A 338 6.63 -5.32 -15.02
C ASN A 338 5.46 -4.41 -15.39
N VAL A 339 5.74 -3.29 -16.02
CA VAL A 339 4.68 -2.45 -16.62
C VAL A 339 4.16 -3.17 -17.86
N PRO A 340 2.87 -3.53 -17.91
CA PRO A 340 2.30 -4.26 -19.05
C PRO A 340 2.08 -3.32 -20.24
N ASP A 341 2.36 -3.83 -21.44
CA ASP A 341 2.01 -3.14 -22.69
C ASP A 341 0.53 -3.38 -23.01
N TYR A 342 -0.27 -2.32 -22.91
CA TYR A 342 -1.72 -2.39 -23.10
C TYR A 342 -2.09 -2.79 -24.53
N GLU A 343 -1.53 -2.11 -25.54
CA GLU A 343 -1.86 -2.35 -26.94
C GLU A 343 -1.43 -3.75 -27.39
N ALA A 344 -0.20 -4.13 -27.05
CA ALA A 344 0.29 -5.48 -27.34
C ALA A 344 -0.53 -6.56 -26.60
N THR A 345 -0.97 -6.30 -25.37
CA THR A 345 -1.83 -7.24 -24.60
C THR A 345 -3.17 -7.46 -25.29
N LEU A 346 -3.80 -6.40 -25.83
CA LEU A 346 -5.08 -6.54 -26.51
C LEU A 346 -4.96 -7.31 -27.84
N VAL A 347 -3.85 -7.15 -28.55
CA VAL A 347 -3.57 -7.89 -29.79
C VAL A 347 -3.27 -9.35 -29.49
N GLU A 348 -2.32 -9.61 -28.59
CA GLU A 348 -1.83 -10.97 -28.29
C GLU A 348 -2.89 -11.83 -27.63
N TYR A 349 -3.72 -11.24 -26.78
CA TYR A 349 -4.75 -11.96 -26.01
C TYR A 349 -6.17 -11.73 -26.53
N ALA A 350 -6.31 -11.35 -27.81
CA ALA A 350 -7.63 -11.14 -28.42
C ALA A 350 -8.54 -12.38 -28.33
N SER A 351 -7.96 -13.59 -28.44
CA SER A 351 -8.65 -14.88 -28.36
C SER A 351 -8.34 -15.68 -27.07
N LEU A 352 -7.84 -15.03 -26.01
CA LEU A 352 -7.41 -15.71 -24.77
C LEU A 352 -8.50 -16.57 -24.13
N ALA A 353 -9.76 -16.21 -24.26
CA ALA A 353 -10.88 -16.99 -23.70
C ALA A 353 -10.99 -18.38 -24.36
N GLU A 354 -10.61 -18.50 -25.61
CA GLU A 354 -10.77 -19.70 -26.47
C GLU A 354 -9.47 -20.50 -26.59
N GLN A 355 -8.32 -19.83 -26.53
CA GLN A 355 -6.99 -20.40 -26.83
C GLN A 355 -6.02 -20.26 -25.66
N LYS A 356 -6.44 -20.60 -24.45
CA LYS A 356 -5.62 -20.44 -23.23
C LYS A 356 -4.31 -21.26 -23.28
N ASP A 357 -4.34 -22.43 -23.87
CA ASP A 357 -3.18 -23.35 -23.92
C ASP A 357 -2.11 -22.91 -24.91
N GLU A 358 -2.45 -22.00 -25.83
CA GLU A 358 -1.55 -21.43 -26.83
C GLU A 358 -1.00 -20.06 -26.42
N ALA A 359 -1.42 -19.55 -25.23
CA ALA A 359 -1.05 -18.23 -24.77
C ALA A 359 0.47 -18.11 -24.53
N VAL A 360 1.05 -17.03 -25.03
CA VAL A 360 2.45 -16.65 -24.79
C VAL A 360 2.59 -15.80 -23.52
N SER A 361 3.83 -15.54 -23.13
CA SER A 361 4.14 -14.64 -22.00
C SER A 361 3.53 -13.26 -22.20
N ALA A 362 3.10 -12.66 -21.10
CA ALA A 362 2.46 -11.35 -21.11
C ALA A 362 3.36 -10.28 -21.78
N PRO A 363 2.82 -9.51 -22.73
CA PRO A 363 3.53 -8.35 -23.28
C PRO A 363 3.79 -7.31 -22.19
N VAL A 364 5.04 -6.90 -22.05
CA VAL A 364 5.49 -5.91 -21.09
C VAL A 364 6.52 -4.97 -21.72
N PHE A 365 6.71 -3.81 -21.12
CA PHE A 365 7.84 -2.95 -21.49
C PHE A 365 9.13 -3.46 -20.83
N ASP A 366 10.15 -3.74 -21.63
CA ASP A 366 11.43 -4.24 -21.14
C ASP A 366 12.09 -3.26 -20.18
N ASP A 367 12.61 -3.79 -19.06
CA ASP A 367 13.31 -3.02 -18.03
C ASP A 367 12.49 -1.84 -17.46
N LEU A 368 11.15 -1.91 -17.57
CA LEU A 368 10.23 -0.97 -16.94
C LEU A 368 9.34 -1.70 -15.94
N PHE A 369 9.43 -1.26 -14.69
CA PHE A 369 8.72 -1.85 -13.57
C PHE A 369 7.82 -0.84 -12.89
N MET A 370 6.88 -1.32 -12.08
CA MET A 370 6.02 -0.46 -11.28
C MET A 370 5.79 -1.02 -9.87
N PHE A 371 5.61 -0.09 -8.95
CA PHE A 371 5.26 -0.36 -7.57
C PHE A 371 4.26 0.69 -7.09
N ALA A 372 2.97 0.40 -7.25
CA ALA A 372 1.90 1.36 -7.02
C ALA A 372 0.62 0.73 -6.48
N ALA A 373 -0.42 1.56 -6.35
CA ALA A 373 -1.75 1.17 -5.92
C ALA A 373 -1.80 0.52 -4.52
N LEU A 374 -1.03 1.04 -3.59
CA LEU A 374 -0.99 0.56 -2.19
C LEU A 374 -2.29 0.83 -1.41
N GLY A 375 -3.18 1.68 -1.93
CA GLY A 375 -4.46 2.01 -1.33
C GLY A 375 -4.32 2.55 0.10
N SER A 376 -5.14 2.03 1.00
CA SER A 376 -5.14 2.42 2.42
C SER A 376 -4.27 1.50 3.32
N ARG A 377 -3.59 0.51 2.74
CA ARG A 377 -2.82 -0.50 3.48
C ARG A 377 -1.34 -0.51 3.08
N GLY A 378 -0.82 0.63 2.64
CA GLY A 378 0.58 0.74 2.20
C GLY A 378 1.59 0.37 3.29
N LEU A 379 1.33 0.71 4.54
CA LEU A 379 2.20 0.34 5.67
C LEU A 379 2.27 -1.18 5.87
N CYS A 380 1.19 -1.88 5.61
CA CYS A 380 1.12 -3.34 5.69
C CYS A 380 1.76 -4.01 4.46
N SER A 381 1.49 -3.50 3.26
CA SER A 381 1.85 -4.17 2.01
C SER A 381 3.22 -3.78 1.45
N ALA A 382 3.69 -2.55 1.67
CA ALA A 382 4.89 -2.04 1.03
C ALA A 382 6.18 -2.82 1.36
N PRO A 383 6.45 -3.26 2.59
CA PRO A 383 7.67 -4.02 2.88
C PRO A 383 7.77 -5.31 2.06
N LEU A 384 6.72 -6.13 2.05
CA LEU A 384 6.71 -7.39 1.29
C LEU A 384 6.74 -7.13 -0.23
N CYS A 385 5.99 -6.15 -0.71
CA CYS A 385 5.99 -5.76 -2.12
C CYS A 385 7.37 -5.28 -2.60
N ALA A 386 8.10 -4.55 -1.77
CA ALA A 386 9.47 -4.13 -2.08
C ALA A 386 10.41 -5.34 -2.25
N GLU A 387 10.32 -6.33 -1.36
CA GLU A 387 11.12 -7.56 -1.47
C GLU A 387 10.72 -8.40 -2.69
N ILE A 388 9.42 -8.54 -2.96
CA ILE A 388 8.92 -9.22 -4.17
C ILE A 388 9.49 -8.58 -5.43
N LEU A 389 9.41 -7.26 -5.54
CA LEU A 389 9.88 -6.56 -6.74
C LEU A 389 11.39 -6.59 -6.87
N ALA A 390 12.12 -6.39 -5.77
CA ALA A 390 13.58 -6.44 -5.76
C ALA A 390 14.10 -7.83 -6.13
N ALA A 391 13.49 -8.92 -5.63
CA ALA A 391 13.81 -10.29 -6.00
C ALA A 391 13.53 -10.53 -7.50
N GLN A 392 12.35 -10.10 -8.00
CA GLN A 392 12.02 -10.20 -9.42
C GLN A 392 13.04 -9.48 -10.31
N MET A 393 13.33 -8.20 -10.00
CA MET A 393 14.29 -7.40 -10.78
C MET A 393 15.69 -8.01 -10.79
N SER A 394 16.07 -8.67 -9.70
CA SER A 394 17.39 -9.30 -9.52
C SER A 394 17.48 -10.72 -10.07
N ASP A 395 16.39 -11.23 -10.65
CA ASP A 395 16.29 -12.62 -11.13
C ASP A 395 16.54 -13.66 -10.02
N GLU A 396 16.05 -13.34 -8.82
CA GLU A 396 16.09 -14.20 -7.64
C GLU A 396 14.77 -14.97 -7.46
N PRO A 397 14.75 -16.07 -6.72
CA PRO A 397 13.50 -16.70 -6.29
C PRO A 397 12.60 -15.70 -5.54
N ILE A 398 11.39 -15.48 -6.04
CA ILE A 398 10.45 -14.55 -5.42
C ILE A 398 9.82 -15.21 -4.19
N PRO A 399 9.85 -14.57 -3.00
CA PRO A 399 9.40 -15.17 -1.74
C PRO A 399 7.87 -15.19 -1.60
N MET A 400 7.15 -15.67 -2.61
CA MET A 400 5.69 -15.71 -2.63
C MET A 400 5.16 -16.77 -3.58
N ASP A 401 4.02 -17.35 -3.27
CA ASP A 401 3.35 -18.32 -4.14
C ASP A 401 2.83 -17.71 -5.45
N ALA A 402 2.72 -18.54 -6.49
CA ALA A 402 2.34 -18.10 -7.83
C ALA A 402 0.95 -17.46 -7.89
N SER A 403 0.00 -17.92 -7.08
CA SER A 403 -1.37 -17.37 -7.08
C SER A 403 -1.42 -15.96 -6.48
N THR A 404 -0.65 -15.72 -5.43
CA THR A 404 -0.51 -14.38 -4.84
C THR A 404 0.24 -13.44 -5.81
N LEU A 405 1.29 -13.91 -6.46
CA LEU A 405 2.01 -13.12 -7.47
C LEU A 405 1.10 -12.76 -8.66
N ALA A 406 0.24 -13.68 -9.11
CA ALA A 406 -0.78 -13.40 -10.12
C ALA A 406 -1.76 -12.32 -9.67
N ALA A 407 -2.16 -12.34 -8.39
CA ALA A 407 -3.06 -11.34 -7.81
C ALA A 407 -2.41 -9.96 -7.67
N LEU A 408 -1.08 -9.86 -7.62
CA LEU A 408 -0.33 -8.60 -7.59
C LEU A 408 0.12 -8.13 -8.98
N ASN A 409 -0.05 -8.96 -10.02
CA ASN A 409 0.43 -8.62 -11.36
C ASN A 409 -0.31 -7.39 -11.91
N PRO A 410 0.40 -6.41 -12.48
CA PRO A 410 -0.22 -5.16 -12.96
C PRO A 410 -1.29 -5.37 -14.04
N ASN A 411 -1.19 -6.40 -14.89
CA ASN A 411 -2.16 -6.69 -15.95
C ASN A 411 -3.40 -7.49 -15.49
N ARG A 412 -3.43 -7.95 -14.24
CA ARG A 412 -4.44 -8.90 -13.73
C ARG A 412 -5.89 -8.52 -14.01
N LEU A 413 -6.22 -7.24 -13.95
CA LEU A 413 -7.59 -6.77 -14.15
C LEU A 413 -8.01 -6.80 -15.63
N TRP A 414 -7.05 -6.65 -16.56
CA TRP A 414 -7.28 -6.84 -17.99
C TRP A 414 -7.43 -8.33 -18.30
N VAL A 415 -6.50 -9.14 -17.84
CA VAL A 415 -6.50 -10.59 -18.05
C VAL A 415 -7.77 -11.24 -17.53
N ARG A 416 -8.27 -10.85 -16.34
CA ARG A 416 -9.56 -11.36 -15.81
C ARG A 416 -10.74 -11.08 -16.73
N LYS A 417 -10.72 -10.00 -17.52
CA LYS A 417 -11.74 -9.70 -18.52
C LYS A 417 -11.54 -10.51 -19.80
N LEU A 418 -10.30 -10.54 -20.30
CA LEU A 418 -9.94 -11.28 -21.52
C LEU A 418 -10.23 -12.77 -21.39
N LEU A 419 -9.92 -13.39 -20.26
CA LEU A 419 -10.26 -14.80 -19.97
C LEU A 419 -11.77 -15.08 -19.97
N LYS A 420 -12.62 -14.06 -19.86
CA LYS A 420 -14.09 -14.15 -19.93
C LYS A 420 -14.64 -13.69 -21.28
N GLY A 421 -13.80 -13.48 -22.28
CA GLY A 421 -14.19 -12.93 -23.58
C GLY A 421 -14.77 -11.52 -23.50
N LYS A 422 -14.41 -10.74 -22.49
CA LYS A 422 -14.94 -9.38 -22.28
C LYS A 422 -13.94 -8.33 -22.73
N ALA A 423 -14.46 -7.28 -23.38
CA ALA A 423 -13.65 -6.15 -23.78
C ALA A 423 -12.97 -5.47 -22.57
N VAL A 424 -11.72 -5.12 -22.75
CA VAL A 424 -10.95 -4.28 -21.82
C VAL A 424 -11.10 -2.83 -22.26
N LYS A 425 -11.45 -1.97 -21.34
CA LYS A 425 -11.45 -0.51 -21.56
C LYS A 425 -10.22 0.05 -20.85
N ALA A 426 -9.60 1.06 -21.46
CA ALA A 426 -8.62 1.89 -20.79
C ALA A 426 -9.20 2.43 -19.47
N GLY A 427 -8.38 2.50 -18.44
CA GLY A 427 -8.75 2.93 -17.10
C GLY A 427 -9.08 4.41 -16.98
#